data_0ec525470999be49684b761e61546998
#
_entry.id   0ec525470999be49684b761e61546998
#
_cell.length_a   1.000
_cell.length_b   1.000
_cell.length_c   1.000
_cell.angle_alpha   90.00
_cell.angle_beta   90.00
_cell.angle_gamma   90.00
#
_symmetry.space_group_name_H-M   'P 1'
#
loop_
_entity.id
_entity.type
_entity.pdbx_description
1 polymer ?
#
loop_
_entity_poly.entity_id
_entity_poly.type
_entity_poly.pdbx_seq_one_letter_code
_entity_poly.pdbx_strand_id
1 'polypeptide(L)'
;TATEEVSETAAKKERIKQVTKDDDYEKFRFGGYGEMVAKFMNYGTNRFYGGVDNSDHRNTIAIPRFVLAFDYKFNSKWILGAEIEFEAGGVGLETELENSENGEYETEMEKGGEVALEQFHITRLIHSAFNIRAGHLIVPMGLTNAHHEPINFFGTSRPEGETTIIPSTWHETGLEFFGSFGKGYARFDYQAMIVAGLNADGFGRDNWVAGGKQGLFEQDNFTSPAYVARLDYKGVSGLRAGVAFYYCNDVTANADKNYKYSSVGRSSVKIYSADAQYK
;
A
#
# COMPACT_ATOMS: atom_id res chain seq x y z
N THR A 1 -57.99 -7.33 -7.48
CA THR A 1 -57.12 -7.42 -6.29
C THR A 1 -56.27 -8.70 -6.29
N ALA A 2 -56.84 -9.90 -6.52
CA ALA A 2 -56.05 -11.15 -6.56
C ALA A 2 -55.13 -11.27 -7.76
N THR A 3 -55.50 -10.68 -8.90
CA THR A 3 -54.66 -10.67 -10.14
C THR A 3 -53.46 -9.73 -10.04
N GLU A 4 -53.56 -8.65 -9.29
CA GLU A 4 -52.47 -7.72 -9.05
C GLU A 4 -51.39 -8.31 -8.09
N GLU A 5 -51.83 -8.99 -7.02
CA GLU A 5 -50.90 -9.67 -6.08
C GLU A 5 -50.12 -10.81 -6.75
N VAL A 6 -50.73 -11.56 -7.66
CA VAL A 6 -50.07 -12.64 -8.42
C VAL A 6 -49.06 -12.04 -9.41
N SER A 7 -49.38 -10.90 -10.03
CA SER A 7 -48.46 -10.17 -10.94
C SER A 7 -47.27 -9.61 -10.20
N GLU A 8 -47.46 -9.01 -9.03
CA GLU A 8 -46.39 -8.43 -8.21
C GLU A 8 -45.46 -9.49 -7.62
N THR A 9 -46.03 -10.64 -7.23
CA THR A 9 -45.26 -11.79 -6.73
C THR A 9 -44.42 -12.46 -7.83
N ALA A 10 -44.97 -12.54 -9.06
CA ALA A 10 -44.24 -13.05 -10.23
C ALA A 10 -43.11 -12.11 -10.65
N ALA A 11 -43.34 -10.80 -10.68
CA ALA A 11 -42.34 -9.80 -10.97
C ALA A 11 -41.22 -9.77 -9.90
N LYS A 12 -41.56 -9.96 -8.64
CA LYS A 12 -40.60 -10.08 -7.54
C LYS A 12 -39.76 -11.36 -7.62
N LYS A 13 -40.35 -12.49 -8.02
CA LYS A 13 -39.65 -13.75 -8.28
C LYS A 13 -38.73 -13.67 -9.52
N GLU A 14 -39.15 -12.96 -10.56
CA GLU A 14 -38.32 -12.73 -11.74
C GLU A 14 -37.14 -11.79 -11.41
N ARG A 15 -37.36 -10.73 -10.65
CA ARG A 15 -36.33 -9.86 -10.14
C ARG A 15 -35.32 -10.61 -9.25
N ILE A 16 -35.78 -11.49 -8.37
CA ILE A 16 -34.92 -12.34 -7.54
C ILE A 16 -34.15 -13.36 -8.40
N LYS A 17 -34.77 -13.91 -9.46
CA LYS A 17 -34.07 -14.78 -10.42
C LYS A 17 -33.01 -14.04 -11.25
N GLN A 18 -33.25 -12.78 -11.59
CA GLN A 18 -32.27 -11.93 -12.29
C GLN A 18 -31.06 -11.62 -11.40
N VAL A 19 -31.28 -11.34 -10.12
CA VAL A 19 -30.21 -11.05 -9.14
C VAL A 19 -29.34 -12.28 -8.81
N THR A 20 -29.82 -13.49 -9.12
CA THR A 20 -29.07 -14.74 -8.87
C THR A 20 -28.38 -15.32 -10.13
N LYS A 21 -28.54 -14.70 -11.29
CA LYS A 21 -27.77 -15.11 -12.47
C LYS A 21 -26.33 -14.61 -12.34
N ASP A 22 -25.37 -15.46 -12.65
CA ASP A 22 -23.92 -15.16 -12.67
C ASP A 22 -23.54 -13.97 -13.58
N ASP A 23 -24.47 -13.46 -14.39
CA ASP A 23 -24.30 -12.36 -15.33
C ASP A 23 -24.76 -10.99 -14.79
N ASP A 24 -25.35 -10.93 -13.59
CA ASP A 24 -26.01 -9.71 -13.05
C ASP A 24 -25.14 -8.97 -12.01
N TYR A 25 -23.81 -9.05 -12.14
CA TYR A 25 -22.87 -8.28 -11.35
C TYR A 25 -22.23 -7.17 -12.19
N GLU A 26 -21.92 -6.07 -11.56
CA GLU A 26 -21.17 -4.98 -12.18
C GLU A 26 -19.79 -5.47 -12.59
N LYS A 27 -19.55 -5.57 -13.90
CA LYS A 27 -18.30 -6.12 -14.46
C LYS A 27 -17.11 -5.20 -14.28
N PHE A 28 -17.36 -3.91 -14.30
CA PHE A 28 -16.33 -2.89 -14.24
C PHE A 28 -16.60 -1.92 -13.10
N ARG A 29 -15.61 -1.72 -12.25
CA ARG A 29 -15.62 -0.69 -11.22
C ARG A 29 -14.45 0.23 -11.48
N PHE A 30 -14.72 1.52 -11.54
CA PHE A 30 -13.75 2.57 -11.65
C PHE A 30 -13.86 3.49 -10.44
N GLY A 31 -12.72 3.89 -9.91
CA GLY A 31 -12.63 4.78 -8.77
C GLY A 31 -11.29 5.47 -8.75
N GLY A 32 -11.04 6.19 -7.69
CA GLY A 32 -9.78 6.87 -7.48
C GLY A 32 -9.92 7.97 -6.46
N TYR A 33 -8.82 8.62 -6.17
CA TYR A 33 -8.75 9.76 -5.27
C TYR A 33 -7.62 10.70 -5.70
N GLY A 34 -7.59 11.86 -5.10
CA GLY A 34 -6.49 12.80 -5.21
C GLY A 34 -6.42 13.65 -3.96
N GLU A 35 -5.29 14.27 -3.74
CA GLU A 35 -5.10 15.17 -2.60
C GLU A 35 -4.53 16.51 -3.02
N MET A 36 -4.94 17.54 -2.31
CA MET A 36 -4.37 18.87 -2.37
C MET A 36 -3.93 19.25 -0.97
N VAL A 37 -2.68 19.63 -0.81
CA VAL A 37 -2.07 19.91 0.47
C VAL A 37 -1.61 21.36 0.51
N ALA A 38 -2.03 22.10 1.53
CA ALA A 38 -1.49 23.41 1.88
C ALA A 38 -0.75 23.30 3.22
N LYS A 39 0.52 23.70 3.26
CA LYS A 39 1.35 23.68 4.47
C LYS A 39 1.79 25.09 4.81
N PHE A 40 1.54 25.50 6.05
CA PHE A 40 1.99 26.76 6.62
C PHE A 40 2.96 26.42 7.75
N MET A 41 4.25 26.44 7.44
CA MET A 41 5.26 25.83 8.30
C MET A 41 6.31 26.84 8.75
N ASN A 42 6.70 26.70 10.01
CA ASN A 42 7.90 27.27 10.57
C ASN A 42 8.88 26.12 10.84
N TYR A 43 9.92 26.02 10.03
CA TYR A 43 10.94 24.96 10.14
C TYR A 43 11.98 25.25 11.23
N GLY A 44 11.85 26.39 11.93
CA GLY A 44 12.77 26.83 12.97
C GLY A 44 14.09 27.37 12.40
N THR A 45 15.07 27.47 13.27
CA THR A 45 16.40 27.98 12.89
C THR A 45 17.17 26.89 12.13
N ASN A 46 17.61 27.22 10.94
CA ASN A 46 18.47 26.30 10.18
C ASN A 46 19.82 26.17 10.88
N ARG A 47 20.10 24.98 11.41
CA ARG A 47 21.34 24.69 12.13
C ARG A 47 22.62 24.76 11.27
N PHE A 48 22.51 24.75 9.96
CA PHE A 48 23.63 24.82 9.04
C PHE A 48 24.06 26.27 8.75
N TYR A 49 23.20 27.28 9.02
CA TYR A 49 23.49 28.70 8.84
C TYR A 49 23.85 29.44 10.13
N GLY A 50 24.48 28.78 11.07
CA GLY A 50 25.20 29.43 12.17
C GLY A 50 24.39 30.36 13.05
N GLY A 51 23.26 29.93 13.57
CA GLY A 51 22.68 30.48 14.80
C GLY A 51 22.14 31.92 14.76
N VAL A 52 21.95 32.52 13.62
CA VAL A 52 21.31 33.82 13.50
C VAL A 52 19.86 33.63 13.08
N ASP A 53 18.99 34.53 13.48
CA ASP A 53 17.52 34.62 13.34
C ASP A 53 16.90 34.27 11.96
N ASN A 54 17.42 33.28 11.29
CA ASN A 54 16.87 32.76 10.05
C ASN A 54 15.88 31.63 10.33
N SER A 55 14.72 31.98 10.87
CA SER A 55 13.58 31.07 10.90
C SER A 55 13.10 30.87 9.47
N ASP A 56 13.18 29.63 9.02
CA ASP A 56 12.66 29.22 7.70
C ASP A 56 11.13 29.09 7.77
N HIS A 57 10.44 30.12 7.28
CA HIS A 57 8.98 30.15 7.16
C HIS A 57 8.63 29.91 5.70
N ARG A 58 8.00 28.76 5.42
CA ARG A 58 7.53 28.47 4.08
C ARG A 58 6.07 28.07 4.08
N ASN A 59 5.33 28.66 3.15
CA ASN A 59 3.96 28.29 2.85
C ASN A 59 3.97 27.62 1.48
N THR A 60 3.50 26.39 1.42
CA THR A 60 3.48 25.61 0.18
C THR A 60 2.09 25.10 -0.11
N ILE A 61 1.80 24.94 -1.38
CA ILE A 61 0.59 24.29 -1.88
C ILE A 61 1.01 23.27 -2.95
N ALA A 62 0.44 22.06 -2.87
CA ALA A 62 0.80 21.00 -3.79
C ALA A 62 -0.41 20.09 -4.09
N ILE A 63 -0.35 19.41 -5.21
CA ILE A 63 -1.20 18.27 -5.54
C ILE A 63 -0.23 17.08 -5.66
N PRO A 64 0.12 16.44 -4.52
CA PRO A 64 1.17 15.43 -4.50
C PRO A 64 0.79 14.18 -5.28
N ARG A 65 -0.51 13.82 -5.32
CA ARG A 65 -0.95 12.60 -6.01
C ARG A 65 -2.35 12.67 -6.58
N PHE A 66 -2.53 11.90 -7.64
CA PHE A 66 -3.81 11.54 -8.22
C PHE A 66 -3.77 10.05 -8.57
N VAL A 67 -4.74 9.28 -8.04
CA VAL A 67 -4.77 7.83 -8.15
C VAL A 67 -6.03 7.39 -8.88
N LEU A 68 -5.87 6.48 -9.82
CA LEU A 68 -6.94 5.81 -10.54
C LEU A 68 -6.93 4.32 -10.20
N ALA A 69 -8.05 3.82 -9.70
CA ALA A 69 -8.23 2.40 -9.41
C ALA A 69 -9.33 1.81 -10.29
N PHE A 70 -9.13 0.62 -10.78
CA PHE A 70 -10.15 -0.11 -11.49
C PHE A 70 -10.13 -1.61 -11.21
N ASP A 71 -11.32 -2.20 -11.18
CA ASP A 71 -11.49 -3.64 -11.14
C ASP A 71 -12.30 -4.09 -12.36
N TYR A 72 -11.93 -5.23 -12.92
CA TYR A 72 -12.69 -5.92 -13.95
C TYR A 72 -13.01 -7.35 -13.53
N LYS A 73 -14.28 -7.68 -13.46
CA LYS A 73 -14.75 -9.04 -13.17
C LYS A 73 -14.94 -9.82 -14.47
N PHE A 74 -14.07 -10.78 -14.72
CA PHE A 74 -14.25 -11.72 -15.84
C PHE A 74 -15.51 -12.57 -15.63
N ASN A 75 -15.76 -12.95 -14.37
CA ASN A 75 -16.95 -13.66 -13.91
C ASN A 75 -17.08 -13.46 -12.38
N SER A 76 -18.07 -14.09 -11.74
CA SER A 76 -18.29 -13.99 -10.29
C SER A 76 -17.12 -14.40 -9.40
N LYS A 77 -16.10 -15.06 -9.96
CA LYS A 77 -14.98 -15.65 -9.23
C LYS A 77 -13.62 -15.07 -9.60
N TRP A 78 -13.47 -14.45 -10.75
CA TRP A 78 -12.20 -13.91 -11.23
C TRP A 78 -12.27 -12.40 -11.39
N ILE A 79 -11.37 -11.70 -10.74
CA ILE A 79 -11.30 -10.25 -10.71
C ILE A 79 -9.87 -9.83 -11.05
N LEU A 80 -9.72 -8.96 -12.03
CA LEU A 80 -8.51 -8.18 -12.27
C LEU A 80 -8.64 -6.88 -11.49
N GLY A 81 -7.62 -6.51 -10.73
CA GLY A 81 -7.52 -5.21 -10.07
C GLY A 81 -6.25 -4.49 -10.51
N ALA A 82 -6.32 -3.18 -10.68
CA ALA A 82 -5.16 -2.35 -10.95
C ALA A 82 -5.34 -0.96 -10.34
N GLU A 83 -4.22 -0.34 -9.95
CA GLU A 83 -4.15 1.00 -9.41
C GLU A 83 -2.96 1.73 -10.00
N ILE A 84 -3.20 2.93 -10.54
CA ILE A 84 -2.22 3.78 -11.18
C ILE A 84 -2.13 5.08 -10.41
N GLU A 85 -0.97 5.41 -9.89
CA GLU A 85 -0.66 6.66 -9.22
C GLU A 85 0.07 7.62 -10.15
N PHE A 86 -0.33 8.87 -10.11
CA PHE A 86 0.35 10.00 -10.73
C PHE A 86 0.88 10.87 -9.58
N GLU A 87 2.17 10.80 -9.31
CA GLU A 87 2.82 11.68 -8.33
C GLU A 87 3.23 12.98 -9.01
N ALA A 88 3.05 14.10 -8.32
CA ALA A 88 3.40 15.45 -8.78
C ALA A 88 3.02 15.73 -10.27
N GLY A 89 1.85 15.24 -10.71
CA GLY A 89 1.38 15.40 -12.09
C GLY A 89 2.01 14.45 -13.11
N GLY A 90 2.69 13.42 -12.67
CA GLY A 90 3.36 12.45 -13.52
C GLY A 90 4.76 12.91 -13.93
N VAL A 91 4.94 13.42 -15.12
CA VAL A 91 6.24 13.89 -15.65
C VAL A 91 6.49 15.39 -15.41
N GLY A 92 5.97 15.93 -14.31
CA GLY A 92 6.14 17.33 -13.94
C GLY A 92 7.58 17.71 -13.59
N LEU A 93 7.79 19.01 -13.31
CA LEU A 93 9.04 19.51 -12.76
C LEU A 93 8.88 19.60 -11.23
N GLU A 94 9.85 19.10 -10.51
CA GLU A 94 9.96 19.23 -9.08
C GLU A 94 11.10 20.19 -8.73
N THR A 95 10.90 20.98 -7.69
CA THR A 95 11.97 21.81 -7.13
C THR A 95 12.55 21.06 -5.95
N GLU A 96 13.71 20.46 -6.12
CA GLU A 96 14.40 19.80 -5.04
C GLU A 96 15.32 20.80 -4.33
N LEU A 97 15.25 20.84 -3.01
CA LEU A 97 16.17 21.59 -2.17
C LEU A 97 17.26 20.63 -1.74
N GLU A 98 18.33 20.57 -2.50
CA GLU A 98 19.50 19.83 -2.10
C GLU A 98 20.29 20.58 -1.03
N ASN A 99 20.65 19.86 0.02
CA ASN A 99 21.60 20.31 1.01
C ASN A 99 22.97 19.78 0.60
N SER A 100 23.68 20.57 -0.21
CA SER A 100 24.98 20.17 -0.73
C SER A 100 25.99 19.88 0.39
N GLU A 101 27.03 19.13 0.09
CA GLU A 101 28.05 18.68 1.05
C GLU A 101 28.69 19.81 1.89
N ASN A 102 28.56 21.05 1.48
CA ASN A 102 29.11 22.23 2.15
C ASN A 102 28.08 23.10 2.88
N GLY A 103 26.80 22.64 2.99
CA GLY A 103 25.75 23.42 3.66
C GLY A 103 25.19 24.55 2.81
N GLU A 104 25.46 24.59 1.53
CA GLU A 104 24.82 25.49 0.59
C GLU A 104 23.47 24.89 0.13
N TYR A 105 22.44 25.72 0.13
CA TYR A 105 21.14 25.33 -0.44
C TYR A 105 21.17 25.61 -1.94
N GLU A 106 21.17 24.55 -2.70
CA GLU A 106 20.93 24.63 -4.13
C GLU A 106 19.47 24.27 -4.41
N THR A 107 18.83 25.11 -5.23
CA THR A 107 17.51 24.82 -5.74
C THR A 107 17.70 24.29 -7.15
N GLU A 108 17.61 22.97 -7.29
CA GLU A 108 17.60 22.35 -8.61
C GLU A 108 16.17 22.09 -9.05
N MET A 109 15.92 22.35 -10.33
CA MET A 109 14.66 21.95 -10.98
C MET A 109 14.92 20.62 -11.68
N GLU A 110 14.53 19.55 -11.01
CA GLU A 110 14.62 18.23 -11.58
C GLU A 110 13.29 17.82 -12.24
N LYS A 111 13.37 16.80 -13.07
CA LYS A 111 12.19 16.13 -13.59
C LYS A 111 11.55 15.35 -12.45
N GLY A 112 10.69 15.99 -11.71
CA GLY A 112 9.89 15.38 -10.66
C GLY A 112 8.61 14.78 -11.22
N GLY A 113 8.00 13.96 -10.40
CA GLY A 113 6.77 13.27 -10.71
C GLY A 113 6.98 11.91 -11.37
N GLU A 114 6.13 11.00 -10.98
CA GLU A 114 6.15 9.61 -11.40
C GLU A 114 4.75 9.18 -11.85
N VAL A 115 4.68 8.26 -12.81
CA VAL A 115 3.49 7.48 -13.10
C VAL A 115 3.81 6.04 -12.77
N ALA A 116 3.28 5.57 -11.65
CA ALA A 116 3.53 4.24 -11.13
C ALA A 116 2.28 3.36 -11.22
N LEU A 117 2.46 2.10 -11.56
CA LEU A 117 1.45 1.07 -11.38
C LEU A 117 1.62 0.52 -9.96
N GLU A 118 0.82 1.01 -9.00
CA GLU A 118 0.96 0.61 -7.60
C GLU A 118 0.48 -0.80 -7.32
N GLN A 119 -0.62 -1.19 -7.96
CA GLN A 119 -1.17 -2.53 -7.85
C GLN A 119 -1.56 -3.06 -9.21
N PHE A 120 -1.28 -4.33 -9.43
CA PHE A 120 -1.77 -5.07 -10.59
C PHE A 120 -1.87 -6.55 -10.23
N HIS A 121 -3.10 -7.05 -10.13
CA HIS A 121 -3.29 -8.41 -9.64
C HIS A 121 -4.52 -9.08 -10.23
N ILE A 122 -4.51 -10.41 -10.18
CA ILE A 122 -5.67 -11.24 -10.45
C ILE A 122 -6.08 -11.96 -9.17
N THR A 123 -7.38 -11.90 -8.86
CA THR A 123 -7.98 -12.53 -7.68
C THR A 123 -8.91 -13.66 -8.07
N ARG A 124 -8.75 -14.82 -7.42
CA ARG A 124 -9.69 -15.93 -7.48
C ARG A 124 -10.49 -16.01 -6.20
N LEU A 125 -11.78 -15.74 -6.28
CA LEU A 125 -12.72 -15.93 -5.17
C LEU A 125 -13.15 -17.41 -5.12
N ILE A 126 -12.92 -18.04 -3.97
CA ILE A 126 -13.21 -19.47 -3.75
C ILE A 126 -14.29 -19.61 -2.65
N HIS A 127 -14.01 -19.03 -1.50
CA HIS A 127 -14.88 -19.08 -0.32
C HIS A 127 -14.64 -17.83 0.54
N SER A 128 -15.61 -17.41 1.35
CA SER A 128 -15.44 -16.25 2.24
C SER A 128 -14.20 -16.35 3.16
N ALA A 129 -13.87 -17.57 3.55
CA ALA A 129 -12.69 -17.84 4.41
C ALA A 129 -11.41 -18.17 3.63
N PHE A 130 -11.43 -18.27 2.30
CA PHE A 130 -10.25 -18.61 1.53
C PHE A 130 -10.34 -18.12 0.09
N ASN A 131 -9.46 -17.23 -0.27
CA ASN A 131 -9.32 -16.67 -1.61
C ASN A 131 -7.83 -16.60 -1.95
N ILE A 132 -7.51 -16.47 -3.23
CA ILE A 132 -6.14 -16.38 -3.72
C ILE A 132 -6.01 -15.13 -4.58
N ARG A 133 -4.91 -14.41 -4.43
CA ARG A 133 -4.56 -13.27 -5.26
C ARG A 133 -3.10 -13.40 -5.69
N ALA A 134 -2.80 -13.08 -6.95
CA ALA A 134 -1.45 -13.11 -7.50
C ALA A 134 -1.17 -11.85 -8.30
N GLY A 135 0.02 -11.31 -8.22
CA GLY A 135 0.47 -10.11 -8.92
C GLY A 135 1.29 -9.19 -8.04
N HIS A 136 1.19 -7.89 -8.30
CA HIS A 136 1.83 -6.84 -7.51
C HIS A 136 0.87 -6.37 -6.44
N LEU A 137 1.23 -6.57 -5.17
CA LEU A 137 0.33 -6.59 -4.02
C LEU A 137 0.87 -5.71 -2.89
N ILE A 138 -0.02 -5.07 -2.14
CA ILE A 138 0.38 -4.35 -0.94
C ILE A 138 0.79 -5.33 0.16
N VAL A 139 1.96 -5.11 0.74
CA VAL A 139 2.46 -5.85 1.91
C VAL A 139 1.80 -5.28 3.18
N PRO A 140 0.95 -6.02 3.89
CA PRO A 140 0.09 -5.48 4.94
C PRO A 140 0.82 -5.28 6.28
N MET A 141 1.94 -4.56 6.27
CA MET A 141 2.73 -4.21 7.46
C MET A 141 2.44 -2.77 7.87
N GLY A 142 2.08 -2.57 9.15
CA GLY A 142 1.65 -1.27 9.67
C GLY A 142 0.22 -0.90 9.28
N LEU A 143 -0.36 0.06 9.99
CA LEU A 143 -1.72 0.51 9.75
C LEU A 143 -1.80 1.37 8.49
N THR A 144 -0.88 2.31 8.34
CA THR A 144 -0.89 3.30 7.27
C THR A 144 -0.47 2.68 5.94
N ASN A 145 0.46 1.72 5.95
CA ASN A 145 0.84 1.04 4.71
C ASN A 145 -0.29 0.15 4.16
N ALA A 146 -1.02 -0.53 5.05
CA ALA A 146 -2.17 -1.33 4.65
C ALA A 146 -3.37 -0.48 4.17
N HIS A 147 -3.42 0.80 4.56
CA HIS A 147 -4.46 1.78 4.24
C HIS A 147 -3.81 3.13 3.93
N HIS A 148 -3.09 3.18 2.82
CA HIS A 148 -2.21 4.29 2.47
C HIS A 148 -2.92 5.51 1.86
N GLU A 149 -4.24 5.46 1.72
CA GLU A 149 -5.00 6.61 1.24
C GLU A 149 -5.04 7.72 2.30
N PRO A 150 -4.89 8.99 1.92
CA PRO A 150 -4.82 10.13 2.83
C PRO A 150 -6.00 10.25 3.81
N ILE A 151 -7.18 9.79 3.43
CA ILE A 151 -8.38 9.77 4.28
C ILE A 151 -8.21 8.89 5.55
N ASN A 152 -7.23 8.00 5.55
CA ASN A 152 -6.95 7.10 6.67
C ASN A 152 -5.85 7.62 7.60
N PHE A 153 -5.19 8.74 7.27
CA PHE A 153 -4.14 9.30 8.12
C PHE A 153 -4.73 9.94 9.39
N PHE A 154 -3.96 9.94 10.46
CA PHE A 154 -4.29 10.66 11.69
C PHE A 154 -4.16 12.17 11.53
N GLY A 155 -3.22 12.60 10.71
CA GLY A 155 -2.93 13.99 10.40
C GLY A 155 -3.05 14.27 8.91
N THR A 156 -2.44 15.36 8.49
CA THR A 156 -2.38 15.77 7.08
C THR A 156 -1.29 15.06 6.28
N SER A 157 -0.49 14.22 6.93
CA SER A 157 0.63 13.50 6.30
C SER A 157 0.72 12.09 6.87
N ARG A 158 1.40 11.20 6.16
CA ARG A 158 1.73 9.87 6.66
C ARG A 158 2.55 9.96 7.95
N PRO A 159 2.34 9.05 8.92
CA PRO A 159 3.16 8.98 10.11
C PRO A 159 4.63 8.70 9.76
N GLU A 160 5.52 9.57 10.23
CA GLU A 160 6.96 9.49 9.95
C GLU A 160 7.58 8.15 10.34
N GLY A 161 7.14 7.56 11.46
CA GLY A 161 7.66 6.29 11.92
C GLY A 161 7.47 5.14 10.91
N GLU A 162 6.32 5.07 10.24
CA GLU A 162 6.09 4.05 9.22
C GLU A 162 6.84 4.35 7.91
N THR A 163 7.07 5.62 7.56
CA THR A 163 7.77 5.99 6.33
C THR A 163 9.28 5.90 6.42
N THR A 164 9.83 5.97 7.63
CA THR A 164 11.28 5.97 7.86
C THR A 164 11.83 4.57 8.10
N ILE A 165 11.11 3.73 8.86
CA ILE A 165 11.62 2.43 9.32
C ILE A 165 11.34 1.31 8.35
N ILE A 166 10.14 1.30 7.76
CA ILE A 166 9.70 0.31 6.78
C ILE A 166 9.35 1.00 5.45
N PRO A 167 9.34 0.26 4.34
CA PRO A 167 8.90 0.83 3.07
C PRO A 167 7.52 1.47 3.18
N SER A 168 7.37 2.68 2.66
CA SER A 168 6.07 3.36 2.56
C SER A 168 5.42 3.00 1.24
N THR A 169 4.10 2.84 1.24
CA THR A 169 3.36 2.23 0.12
C THR A 169 4.08 0.95 -0.32
N TRP A 170 4.27 0.06 0.66
CA TRP A 170 5.05 -1.15 0.43
C TRP A 170 4.25 -2.17 -0.36
N HIS A 171 4.64 -2.40 -1.57
CA HIS A 171 4.06 -3.43 -2.43
C HIS A 171 5.17 -4.27 -3.07
N GLU A 172 4.87 -5.52 -3.32
CA GLU A 172 5.80 -6.52 -3.85
C GLU A 172 5.06 -7.50 -4.76
N THR A 173 5.79 -8.09 -5.67
CA THR A 173 5.24 -9.11 -6.56
C THR A 173 5.18 -10.47 -5.85
N GLY A 174 4.02 -11.14 -5.91
CA GLY A 174 3.87 -12.44 -5.27
C GLY A 174 2.47 -13.02 -5.26
N LEU A 175 2.21 -13.82 -4.24
CA LEU A 175 0.98 -14.58 -4.03
C LEU A 175 0.42 -14.30 -2.64
N GLU A 176 -0.88 -14.07 -2.56
CA GLU A 176 -1.63 -13.84 -1.33
C GLU A 176 -2.74 -14.86 -1.17
N PHE A 177 -2.89 -15.36 0.04
CA PHE A 177 -4.05 -16.10 0.55
C PHE A 177 -4.77 -15.24 1.57
N PHE A 178 -6.06 -15.04 1.42
CA PHE A 178 -6.82 -14.16 2.30
C PHE A 178 -8.26 -14.63 2.49
N GLY A 179 -8.86 -14.17 3.57
CA GLY A 179 -10.25 -14.46 3.85
C GLY A 179 -10.71 -13.92 5.19
N SER A 180 -11.98 -14.20 5.51
CA SER A 180 -12.61 -13.82 6.75
C SER A 180 -13.21 -15.05 7.42
N PHE A 181 -13.08 -15.15 8.73
CA PHE A 181 -13.65 -16.24 9.52
C PHE A 181 -14.21 -15.76 10.86
N GLY A 182 -14.96 -16.63 11.49
CA GLY A 182 -15.63 -16.32 12.76
C GLY A 182 -16.98 -15.64 12.57
N LYS A 183 -17.65 -15.33 13.69
CA LYS A 183 -18.99 -14.71 13.74
C LYS A 183 -19.14 -13.82 14.97
N GLY A 184 -20.01 -12.81 14.89
CA GLY A 184 -20.30 -11.91 16.00
C GLY A 184 -19.05 -11.21 16.50
N TYR A 185 -18.78 -11.33 17.82
CA TYR A 185 -17.60 -10.75 18.45
C TYR A 185 -16.28 -11.45 18.12
N ALA A 186 -16.31 -12.68 17.59
CA ALA A 186 -15.12 -13.43 17.19
C ALA A 186 -14.96 -13.41 15.65
N ARG A 187 -14.95 -12.23 15.03
CA ARG A 187 -14.77 -12.04 13.59
C ARG A 187 -13.36 -11.53 13.30
N PHE A 188 -12.72 -12.22 12.35
CA PHE A 188 -11.33 -11.95 11.95
C PHE A 188 -11.20 -11.96 10.43
N ASP A 189 -10.30 -11.09 9.94
CA ASP A 189 -9.77 -11.17 8.57
C ASP A 189 -8.31 -11.58 8.65
N TYR A 190 -7.83 -12.34 7.67
CA TYR A 190 -6.43 -12.71 7.59
C TYR A 190 -5.88 -12.53 6.19
N GLN A 191 -4.58 -12.28 6.12
CA GLN A 191 -3.78 -12.26 4.91
C GLN A 191 -2.49 -13.05 5.17
N ALA A 192 -2.09 -13.90 4.22
CA ALA A 192 -0.84 -14.63 4.25
C ALA A 192 -0.20 -14.55 2.86
N MET A 193 1.05 -14.10 2.77
CA MET A 193 1.67 -13.81 1.48
C MET A 193 3.04 -14.48 1.35
N ILE A 194 3.40 -14.80 0.11
CA ILE A 194 4.75 -15.12 -0.32
C ILE A 194 5.08 -14.12 -1.42
N VAL A 195 6.02 -13.23 -1.16
CA VAL A 195 6.36 -12.10 -2.04
C VAL A 195 7.87 -11.99 -2.25
N ALA A 196 8.31 -11.16 -3.18
CA ALA A 196 9.71 -10.79 -3.30
C ALA A 196 10.21 -10.26 -1.95
N GLY A 197 11.38 -10.71 -1.52
CA GLY A 197 11.94 -10.32 -0.25
C GLY A 197 12.69 -8.99 -0.35
N LEU A 198 12.87 -8.30 0.78
CA LEU A 198 13.69 -7.09 0.82
C LEU A 198 15.10 -7.34 0.27
N ASN A 199 15.65 -6.32 -0.38
CA ASN A 199 16.99 -6.30 -0.94
C ASN A 199 17.92 -5.47 -0.04
N ALA A 200 19.04 -6.08 0.39
CA ALA A 200 19.99 -5.45 1.28
C ALA A 200 20.72 -4.24 0.68
N ASP A 201 20.80 -4.12 -0.65
CA ASP A 201 21.45 -2.98 -1.32
C ASP A 201 20.75 -1.64 -1.01
N GLY A 202 19.43 -1.68 -0.69
CA GLY A 202 18.68 -0.51 -0.31
C GLY A 202 18.71 -0.18 1.20
N PHE A 203 19.40 -0.95 2.03
CA PHE A 203 19.46 -0.70 3.47
C PHE A 203 20.45 0.41 3.80
N GLY A 204 20.04 1.31 4.67
CA GLY A 204 20.85 2.44 5.07
C GLY A 204 20.71 2.78 6.55
N ARG A 205 21.64 3.61 7.04
CA ARG A 205 21.63 4.10 8.41
C ARG A 205 20.41 4.98 8.70
N ASP A 206 19.98 5.74 7.69
CA ASP A 206 18.96 6.76 7.84
C ASP A 206 17.56 6.26 7.48
N ASN A 207 17.48 5.20 6.67
CA ASN A 207 16.23 4.61 6.20
C ASN A 207 16.00 3.16 6.65
N TRP A 208 16.88 2.61 7.47
CA TRP A 208 16.81 1.23 7.97
C TRP A 208 16.57 0.22 6.82
N VAL A 209 15.39 -0.40 6.78
CA VAL A 209 15.01 -1.35 5.73
C VAL A 209 14.07 -0.74 4.68
N ALA A 210 13.68 0.53 4.84
CA ALA A 210 12.70 1.19 3.97
C ALA A 210 13.12 1.21 2.50
N GLY A 211 14.40 1.47 2.21
CA GLY A 211 14.92 1.45 0.84
C GLY A 211 15.10 0.05 0.24
N GLY A 212 14.86 -1.00 1.02
CA GLY A 212 15.04 -2.38 0.55
C GLY A 212 13.85 -2.97 -0.19
N LYS A 213 12.74 -2.24 -0.34
CA LYS A 213 11.62 -2.70 -1.18
C LYS A 213 12.10 -2.89 -2.61
N GLN A 214 11.63 -3.94 -3.26
CA GLN A 214 11.90 -4.15 -4.67
C GLN A 214 10.77 -3.51 -5.48
N GLY A 215 9.61 -4.11 -5.53
CA GLY A 215 8.42 -3.55 -6.15
C GLY A 215 8.60 -3.15 -7.61
N LEU A 216 9.50 -3.81 -8.32
CA LEU A 216 9.82 -3.56 -9.72
C LEU A 216 8.94 -4.43 -10.60
N PHE A 217 8.32 -3.85 -11.62
CA PHE A 217 7.51 -4.62 -12.56
C PHE A 217 8.35 -5.36 -13.61
N GLU A 218 9.56 -4.89 -13.86
CA GLU A 218 10.45 -5.53 -14.83
C GLU A 218 11.05 -6.81 -14.26
N GLN A 219 11.67 -6.74 -13.08
CA GLN A 219 12.32 -7.89 -12.47
C GLN A 219 12.57 -7.68 -10.98
N ASP A 220 11.89 -8.47 -10.15
CA ASP A 220 12.20 -8.59 -8.72
C ASP A 220 13.09 -9.81 -8.47
N ASN A 221 14.07 -9.67 -7.58
CA ASN A 221 14.89 -10.80 -7.17
C ASN A 221 14.13 -11.65 -6.14
N PHE A 222 13.82 -12.88 -6.51
CA PHE A 222 13.06 -13.83 -5.72
C PHE A 222 13.92 -14.97 -5.12
N THR A 223 15.23 -14.76 -5.00
CA THR A 223 16.19 -15.77 -4.48
C THR A 223 15.89 -16.13 -3.04
N SER A 224 15.51 -15.15 -2.23
CA SER A 224 15.05 -15.34 -0.85
C SER A 224 13.69 -14.65 -0.67
N PRO A 225 12.59 -15.37 -0.93
CA PRO A 225 11.25 -14.81 -0.78
C PRO A 225 10.94 -14.42 0.66
N ALA A 226 10.03 -13.48 0.82
CA ALA A 226 9.49 -13.11 2.10
C ALA A 226 8.13 -13.78 2.36
N TYR A 227 7.89 -14.09 3.61
CA TYR A 227 6.64 -14.62 4.14
C TYR A 227 6.00 -13.54 5.02
N VAL A 228 4.76 -13.19 4.72
CA VAL A 228 4.01 -12.16 5.44
C VAL A 228 2.72 -12.76 5.95
N ALA A 229 2.35 -12.42 7.17
CA ALA A 229 1.08 -12.79 7.76
C ALA A 229 0.47 -11.60 8.50
N ARG A 230 -0.82 -11.37 8.33
CA ARG A 230 -1.60 -10.38 9.08
C ARG A 230 -2.90 -10.98 9.56
N LEU A 231 -3.30 -10.62 10.77
CA LEU A 231 -4.58 -10.97 11.36
C LEU A 231 -5.23 -9.71 11.93
N ASP A 232 -6.43 -9.38 11.45
CA ASP A 232 -7.24 -8.25 11.90
C ASP A 232 -8.47 -8.73 12.67
N TYR A 233 -8.66 -8.24 13.88
CA TYR A 233 -9.88 -8.42 14.65
C TYR A 233 -10.92 -7.36 14.28
N LYS A 234 -12.14 -7.82 13.97
CA LYS A 234 -13.27 -6.96 13.57
C LYS A 234 -14.57 -7.29 14.32
N GLY A 235 -14.49 -7.87 15.49
CA GLY A 235 -15.66 -8.31 16.26
C GLY A 235 -16.46 -7.18 16.89
N VAL A 236 -15.85 -6.04 17.16
CA VAL A 236 -16.50 -4.84 17.72
C VAL A 236 -16.67 -3.80 16.63
N SER A 237 -17.90 -3.26 16.51
CA SER A 237 -18.19 -2.20 15.53
C SER A 237 -17.32 -0.97 15.79
N GLY A 238 -16.72 -0.43 14.74
CA GLY A 238 -15.79 0.70 14.80
C GLY A 238 -14.36 0.33 15.21
N LEU A 239 -14.12 -0.83 15.84
CA LEU A 239 -12.79 -1.28 16.23
C LEU A 239 -12.20 -2.20 15.16
N ARG A 240 -10.98 -1.89 14.76
CA ARG A 240 -10.06 -2.77 14.05
C ARG A 240 -8.76 -2.85 14.84
N ALA A 241 -8.31 -4.04 15.17
CA ALA A 241 -7.02 -4.27 15.81
C ALA A 241 -6.29 -5.34 15.01
N GLY A 242 -5.07 -5.06 14.59
CA GLY A 242 -4.28 -5.90 13.72
C GLY A 242 -2.93 -6.26 14.32
N VAL A 243 -2.46 -7.45 13.99
CA VAL A 243 -1.08 -7.87 14.19
C VAL A 243 -0.54 -8.39 12.87
N ALA A 244 0.72 -8.05 12.56
CA ALA A 244 1.37 -8.51 11.35
C ALA A 244 2.80 -8.97 11.62
N PHE A 245 3.26 -9.88 10.78
CA PHE A 245 4.59 -10.45 10.81
C PHE A 245 5.15 -10.55 9.40
N TYR A 246 6.40 -10.13 9.23
CA TYR A 246 7.19 -10.27 8.00
C TYR A 246 8.47 -11.03 8.31
N TYR A 247 8.84 -11.94 7.42
CA TYR A 247 10.08 -12.69 7.50
C TYR A 247 10.71 -12.89 6.12
N CYS A 248 11.95 -12.40 5.95
CA CYS A 248 12.81 -12.74 4.83
C CYS A 248 14.07 -13.43 5.40
N ASN A 249 14.39 -14.61 4.85
CA ASN A 249 15.46 -15.46 5.41
C ASN A 249 16.86 -14.92 5.10
N ASP A 250 17.04 -14.32 3.93
CA ASP A 250 18.34 -13.80 3.50
C ASP A 250 18.17 -12.63 2.53
N VAL A 251 18.21 -11.41 3.05
CA VAL A 251 18.08 -10.19 2.25
C VAL A 251 19.31 -9.91 1.39
N THR A 252 20.47 -10.49 1.74
CA THR A 252 21.70 -10.35 0.96
C THR A 252 21.68 -11.20 -0.31
N ALA A 253 20.92 -12.29 -0.30
CA ALA A 253 20.71 -13.13 -1.47
C ALA A 253 19.85 -12.44 -2.54
N ASN A 254 19.05 -11.44 -2.14
CA ASN A 254 18.24 -10.64 -3.05
C ASN A 254 18.99 -9.44 -3.64
N ALA A 255 20.20 -9.16 -3.18
CA ALA A 255 21.01 -8.07 -3.71
C ALA A 255 21.48 -8.37 -5.14
N ASP A 256 21.53 -7.33 -5.99
CA ASP A 256 21.98 -7.47 -7.39
C ASP A 256 23.42 -7.95 -7.48
N LYS A 257 24.22 -7.52 -6.51
CA LYS A 257 25.62 -7.90 -6.37
C LYS A 257 25.83 -8.63 -5.06
N ASN A 258 25.15 -9.77 -4.90
CA ASN A 258 25.17 -10.57 -3.67
C ASN A 258 26.59 -10.99 -3.21
N TYR A 259 27.56 -11.07 -4.14
CA TYR A 259 28.95 -11.35 -3.81
C TYR A 259 29.59 -10.29 -2.87
N LYS A 260 29.07 -9.06 -2.83
CA LYS A 260 29.53 -8.02 -1.88
C LYS A 260 29.26 -8.43 -0.41
N TYR A 261 28.29 -9.29 -0.20
CA TYR A 261 27.89 -9.75 1.13
C TYR A 261 28.50 -11.10 1.52
N SER A 262 29.41 -11.66 0.71
CA SER A 262 30.04 -12.97 0.97
C SER A 262 30.72 -13.06 2.33
N SER A 263 31.23 -11.94 2.85
CA SER A 263 31.87 -11.87 4.17
C SER A 263 30.87 -11.70 5.33
N VAL A 264 29.67 -11.22 5.05
CA VAL A 264 28.62 -10.98 6.06
C VAL A 264 27.84 -12.26 6.35
N GLY A 265 27.74 -13.13 5.34
CA GLY A 265 26.91 -14.33 5.40
C GLY A 265 25.41 -14.02 5.33
N ARG A 266 24.59 -15.02 5.65
CA ARG A 266 23.14 -14.91 5.61
C ARG A 266 22.62 -13.88 6.60
N SER A 267 21.81 -12.94 6.11
CA SER A 267 21.18 -11.89 6.92
C SER A 267 19.66 -11.96 6.81
N SER A 268 19.00 -12.28 7.90
CA SER A 268 17.53 -12.36 7.94
C SER A 268 16.90 -11.08 8.49
N VAL A 269 15.73 -10.73 7.96
CA VAL A 269 14.89 -9.62 8.46
C VAL A 269 13.59 -10.18 9.02
N LYS A 270 13.23 -9.72 10.21
CA LYS A 270 11.95 -10.00 10.87
C LYS A 270 11.33 -8.68 11.30
N ILE A 271 10.08 -8.45 10.92
CA ILE A 271 9.34 -7.26 11.31
C ILE A 271 8.05 -7.71 11.99
N TYR A 272 7.74 -7.09 13.12
CA TYR A 272 6.51 -7.29 13.86
C TYR A 272 5.76 -5.98 13.92
N SER A 273 4.47 -6.02 13.68
CA SER A 273 3.60 -4.85 13.75
C SER A 273 2.37 -5.19 14.58
N ALA A 274 1.93 -4.24 15.38
CA ALA A 274 0.63 -4.26 16.04
C ALA A 274 0.01 -2.87 15.92
N ASP A 275 -1.24 -2.82 15.53
CA ASP A 275 -1.97 -1.58 15.33
C ASP A 275 -3.42 -1.70 15.78
N ALA A 276 -4.05 -0.56 16.07
CA ALA A 276 -5.46 -0.49 16.37
C ALA A 276 -6.05 0.84 15.89
N GLN A 277 -7.26 0.79 15.37
CA GLN A 277 -8.02 1.96 14.96
C GLN A 277 -9.45 1.83 15.48
N TYR A 278 -10.00 2.93 15.97
CA TYR A 278 -11.41 3.06 16.33
C TYR A 278 -12.05 4.27 15.65
N LYS A 279 -13.16 4.03 14.94
CA LYS A 279 -13.93 5.07 14.23
C LYS A 279 -15.37 5.11 14.70
#